data_4ca93a36fb010bd303538e4e64b5ba51
#
_entry.id   4ca93a36fb010bd303538e4e64b5ba51
#
_cell.length_a   1.000
_cell.length_b   1.000
_cell.length_c   1.000
_cell.angle_alpha   90.00
_cell.angle_beta   90.00
_cell.angle_gamma   90.00
#
_symmetry.space_group_name_H-M   'P 1'
#
loop_
_entity.id
_entity.type
_entity.pdbx_description
1 polymer ?
#
loop_
_entity_poly.entity_id
_entity_poly.type
_entity_poly.pdbx_seq_one_letter_code
_entity_poly.pdbx_strand_id
1 'polypeptide(L)'
;MKVSPNIQVIQAQFDSPKLKPTYAHGVGDAGCDMRANITEPKTVFPSEIVKFGTGIHLSMPHGMFALQAIRSGLSINYGLQLANAPGIIDSDYRGEIVCALVNMGTEPYTVEPFERIGQLIFLAHYSVAFEEVDKLPKTSRGDGGFGSSGRF
;
A
#
# COMPACT_ATOMS: atom_id res chain seq x y z
N MET A 1 13.97 21.28 16.05
CA MET A 1 13.57 19.87 15.93
C MET A 1 14.70 19.13 15.24
N LYS A 2 15.38 18.19 15.89
CA LYS A 2 16.39 17.36 15.20
C LYS A 2 15.63 16.41 14.25
N VAL A 3 15.76 16.64 12.95
CA VAL A 3 15.23 15.74 11.93
C VAL A 3 15.98 14.42 12.08
N SER A 4 15.25 13.30 12.20
CA SER A 4 15.86 11.96 12.18
C SER A 4 16.63 11.80 10.86
N PRO A 5 17.85 11.23 10.85
CA PRO A 5 18.66 11.09 9.63
C PRO A 5 17.98 10.25 8.51
N ASN A 6 16.86 9.61 8.80
CA ASN A 6 16.12 8.75 7.85
C ASN A 6 14.86 9.39 7.26
N ILE A 7 14.56 10.67 7.53
CA ILE A 7 13.41 11.34 6.90
C ILE A 7 13.79 11.76 5.49
N GLN A 8 13.09 11.18 4.50
CA GLN A 8 13.14 11.59 3.11
C GLN A 8 12.03 12.61 2.84
N VAL A 9 12.33 13.66 2.09
CA VAL A 9 11.33 14.64 1.65
C VAL A 9 10.91 14.30 0.22
N ILE A 10 9.61 14.10 0.02
CA ILE A 10 9.00 13.89 -1.29
C ILE A 10 8.02 15.03 -1.60
N GLN A 11 7.79 15.29 -2.89
CA GLN A 11 6.77 16.24 -3.30
C GLN A 11 5.41 15.54 -3.34
N ALA A 12 4.37 16.22 -2.88
CA ALA A 12 3.01 15.69 -2.86
C ALA A 12 1.99 16.80 -3.11
N GLN A 13 0.90 16.45 -3.79
CA GLN A 13 -0.28 17.27 -3.96
C GLN A 13 -1.46 16.56 -3.32
N PHE A 14 -2.34 17.31 -2.66
CA PHE A 14 -3.55 16.81 -2.01
C PHE A 14 -4.74 17.63 -2.46
N ASP A 15 -5.85 16.98 -2.80
CA ASP A 15 -7.10 17.64 -3.17
C ASP A 15 -7.70 18.44 -2.00
N SER A 16 -7.37 18.04 -0.77
CA SER A 16 -7.74 18.74 0.45
C SER A 16 -6.65 18.54 1.53
N PRO A 17 -6.39 19.54 2.38
CA PRO A 17 -5.46 19.39 3.51
C PRO A 17 -5.83 18.24 4.46
N LYS A 18 -7.11 17.86 4.53
CA LYS A 18 -7.61 16.74 5.35
C LYS A 18 -7.15 15.37 4.83
N LEU A 19 -6.74 15.28 3.56
CA LEU A 19 -6.32 14.04 2.89
C LEU A 19 -4.81 13.79 2.99
N LYS A 20 -4.05 14.74 3.55
CA LYS A 20 -2.63 14.54 3.78
C LYS A 20 -2.42 13.28 4.64
N PRO A 21 -1.58 12.31 4.18
CA PRO A 21 -1.28 11.11 4.95
C PRO A 21 -0.71 11.43 6.34
N THR A 22 -1.08 10.63 7.32
CA THR A 22 -0.66 10.86 8.72
C THR A 22 -0.13 9.59 9.35
N TYR A 23 0.96 9.73 10.12
CA TYR A 23 1.45 8.69 11.02
C TYR A 23 0.64 8.73 12.31
N ALA A 24 0.02 7.62 12.70
CA ALA A 24 -0.90 7.57 13.84
C ALA A 24 -0.17 7.82 15.18
N HIS A 25 1.07 7.32 15.32
CA HIS A 25 1.88 7.40 16.54
C HIS A 25 3.18 8.21 16.32
N GLY A 26 3.38 8.77 15.13
CA GLY A 26 4.52 9.62 14.79
C GLY A 26 5.61 8.91 13.99
N VAL A 27 6.85 9.42 14.09
CA VAL A 27 7.98 9.01 13.22
C VAL A 27 8.45 7.55 13.39
N GLY A 28 7.93 6.84 14.37
CA GLY A 28 8.19 5.39 14.56
C GLY A 28 7.33 4.49 13.69
N ASP A 29 6.24 5.02 13.12
CA ASP A 29 5.36 4.24 12.25
C ASP A 29 5.99 4.06 10.87
N ALA A 30 5.93 2.85 10.33
CA ALA A 30 6.37 2.57 8.96
C ALA A 30 5.32 3.00 7.93
N GLY A 31 4.03 2.92 8.28
CA GLY A 31 2.91 3.25 7.40
C GLY A 31 2.25 4.58 7.76
N CYS A 32 1.96 5.41 6.77
CA CYS A 32 1.12 6.60 6.96
C CYS A 32 -0.29 6.35 6.39
N ASP A 33 -1.30 6.66 7.20
CA ASP A 33 -2.70 6.41 6.88
C ASP A 33 -3.20 7.31 5.74
N MET A 34 -3.93 6.69 4.79
CA MET A 34 -4.69 7.36 3.72
C MET A 34 -6.17 7.35 4.03
N ARG A 35 -6.85 8.40 3.60
CA ARG A 35 -8.29 8.60 3.84
C ARG A 35 -9.08 8.50 2.54
N ALA A 36 -10.35 8.09 2.66
CA ALA A 36 -11.30 8.11 1.55
C ALA A 36 -11.66 9.56 1.18
N ASN A 37 -11.42 9.92 -0.08
CA ASN A 37 -11.85 11.20 -0.68
C ASN A 37 -13.24 11.03 -1.29
N ILE A 38 -14.23 10.92 -0.43
CA ILE A 38 -15.64 10.82 -0.79
C ILE A 38 -16.45 11.87 -0.03
N THR A 39 -17.58 12.29 -0.57
CA THR A 39 -18.50 13.28 0.03
C THR A 39 -19.67 12.63 0.76
N GLU A 40 -20.02 11.40 0.37
CA GLU A 40 -21.13 10.63 0.92
C GLU A 40 -20.64 9.23 1.31
N PRO A 41 -21.23 8.60 2.35
CA PRO A 41 -20.91 7.22 2.71
C PRO A 41 -21.08 6.26 1.53
N LYS A 42 -20.17 5.30 1.38
CA LYS A 42 -20.19 4.33 0.30
C LYS A 42 -20.00 2.91 0.82
N THR A 43 -20.96 2.03 0.55
CA THR A 43 -20.97 0.66 1.03
C THR A 43 -20.23 -0.28 0.08
N VAL A 44 -19.46 -1.18 0.64
CA VAL A 44 -18.78 -2.30 -0.05
C VAL A 44 -19.47 -3.59 0.39
N PHE A 45 -20.29 -4.16 -0.49
CA PHE A 45 -20.98 -5.41 -0.23
C PHE A 45 -20.03 -6.63 -0.29
N PRO A 46 -20.37 -7.76 0.34
CA PRO A 46 -19.57 -8.97 0.24
C PRO A 46 -19.25 -9.35 -1.21
N SER A 47 -17.97 -9.67 -1.47
CA SER A 47 -17.38 -9.96 -2.78
C SER A 47 -17.35 -8.81 -3.78
N GLU A 48 -17.79 -7.61 -3.40
CA GLU A 48 -17.74 -6.42 -4.25
C GLU A 48 -16.35 -5.77 -4.20
N ILE A 49 -15.92 -5.20 -5.34
CA ILE A 49 -14.74 -4.34 -5.42
C ILE A 49 -15.21 -2.90 -5.66
N VAL A 50 -14.86 -2.02 -4.73
CA VAL A 50 -15.17 -0.59 -4.79
C VAL A 50 -13.90 0.24 -4.78
N LYS A 51 -13.76 1.18 -5.73
CA LYS A 51 -12.64 2.11 -5.79
C LYS A 51 -12.94 3.36 -4.97
N PHE A 52 -11.98 3.74 -4.14
CA PHE A 52 -11.98 4.96 -3.36
C PHE A 52 -10.78 5.82 -3.75
N GLY A 53 -11.03 7.02 -4.26
CA GLY A 53 -9.99 8.03 -4.39
C GLY A 53 -9.46 8.42 -3.01
N THR A 54 -8.21 8.85 -2.97
CA THR A 54 -7.58 9.36 -1.74
C THR A 54 -7.20 10.82 -1.83
N GLY A 55 -7.32 11.43 -3.03
CA GLY A 55 -6.89 12.79 -3.30
C GLY A 55 -5.40 13.02 -3.11
N ILE A 56 -4.59 11.96 -3.20
CA ILE A 56 -3.13 11.99 -2.99
C ILE A 56 -2.42 11.77 -4.32
N HIS A 57 -1.53 12.69 -4.67
CA HIS A 57 -0.62 12.59 -5.80
C HIS A 57 0.82 12.76 -5.31
N LEU A 58 1.74 11.91 -5.76
CA LEU A 58 3.12 11.89 -5.28
C LEU A 58 4.13 12.08 -6.42
N SER A 59 5.27 12.66 -6.06
CA SER A 59 6.49 12.65 -6.87
C SER A 59 7.63 12.17 -5.99
N MET A 60 8.05 10.94 -6.22
CA MET A 60 9.11 10.30 -5.46
C MET A 60 10.42 10.29 -6.27
N PRO A 61 11.60 10.30 -5.63
CA PRO A 61 12.86 10.13 -6.33
C PRO A 61 12.99 8.72 -6.93
N HIS A 62 13.75 8.58 -8.04
CA HIS A 62 14.09 7.28 -8.57
C HIS A 62 14.75 6.39 -7.49
N GLY A 63 14.45 5.09 -7.51
CA GLY A 63 14.92 4.14 -6.51
C GLY A 63 14.04 4.06 -5.26
N MET A 64 12.93 4.81 -5.24
CA MET A 64 11.89 4.73 -4.22
C MET A 64 10.56 4.36 -4.85
N PHE A 65 9.72 3.63 -4.13
CA PHE A 65 8.32 3.39 -4.45
C PHE A 65 7.48 3.44 -3.20
N ALA A 66 6.17 3.62 -3.35
CA ALA A 66 5.25 3.47 -2.23
C ALA A 66 4.49 2.14 -2.36
N LEU A 67 4.48 1.37 -1.28
CA LEU A 67 3.67 0.17 -1.14
C LEU A 67 2.38 0.54 -0.44
N GLN A 68 1.25 0.22 -1.07
CA GLN A 68 -0.07 0.42 -0.50
C GLN A 68 -0.53 -0.86 0.20
N ALA A 69 -0.97 -0.72 1.44
CA ALA A 69 -1.49 -1.81 2.24
C ALA A 69 -2.84 -1.43 2.87
N ILE A 70 -3.65 -2.44 3.18
CA ILE A 70 -4.86 -2.26 3.98
C ILE A 70 -4.49 -1.99 5.45
N ARG A 71 -5.36 -1.33 6.18
CA ARG A 71 -5.21 -1.21 7.64
C ARG A 71 -5.64 -2.50 8.32
N SER A 72 -4.86 -2.94 9.31
CA SER A 72 -5.10 -4.21 10.03
C SER A 72 -6.50 -4.29 10.63
N GLY A 73 -7.01 -3.19 11.22
CA GLY A 73 -8.35 -3.16 11.80
C GLY A 73 -9.46 -3.39 10.77
N LEU A 74 -9.33 -2.84 9.56
CA LEU A 74 -10.30 -3.07 8.49
C LEU A 74 -10.25 -4.51 7.98
N SER A 75 -9.03 -5.05 7.87
CA SER A 75 -8.84 -6.41 7.38
C SER A 75 -9.36 -7.44 8.38
N ILE A 76 -8.92 -7.37 9.64
CA ILE A 76 -9.19 -8.41 10.65
C ILE A 76 -10.63 -8.36 11.14
N ASN A 77 -11.18 -7.15 11.37
CA ASN A 77 -12.49 -7.02 11.98
C ASN A 77 -13.65 -7.05 10.97
N TYR A 78 -13.38 -6.65 9.71
CA TYR A 78 -14.43 -6.49 8.70
C TYR A 78 -14.16 -7.26 7.40
N GLY A 79 -13.02 -7.94 7.29
CA GLY A 79 -12.69 -8.72 6.10
C GLY A 79 -12.34 -7.87 4.87
N LEU A 80 -12.12 -6.56 5.01
CA LEU A 80 -11.73 -5.72 3.88
C LEU A 80 -10.29 -5.97 3.47
N GLN A 81 -10.03 -6.00 2.16
CA GLN A 81 -8.71 -6.15 1.57
C GLN A 81 -8.52 -5.17 0.41
N LEU A 82 -7.28 -4.92 0.00
CA LEU A 82 -7.02 -4.32 -1.29
C LEU A 82 -7.16 -5.39 -2.39
N ALA A 83 -7.95 -5.11 -3.42
CA ALA A 83 -8.15 -6.03 -4.53
C ALA A 83 -6.85 -6.33 -5.31
N ASN A 84 -5.89 -5.41 -5.26
CA ASN A 84 -4.56 -5.52 -5.88
C ASN A 84 -3.43 -5.60 -4.82
N ALA A 85 -3.68 -6.22 -3.67
CA ALA A 85 -2.73 -6.25 -2.56
C ALA A 85 -1.43 -7.03 -2.86
N PRO A 86 -0.26 -6.45 -2.57
CA PRO A 86 -0.04 -5.05 -2.24
C PRO A 86 -0.13 -4.15 -3.48
N GLY A 87 -0.61 -2.92 -3.30
CA GLY A 87 -0.54 -1.92 -4.36
C GLY A 87 0.90 -1.39 -4.50
N ILE A 88 1.38 -1.27 -5.73
CA ILE A 88 2.71 -0.70 -6.03
C ILE A 88 2.51 0.64 -6.71
N ILE A 89 3.07 1.69 -6.13
CA ILE A 89 3.03 3.05 -6.65
C ILE A 89 4.45 3.43 -7.08
N ASP A 90 4.65 3.55 -8.37
CA ASP A 90 5.96 3.87 -8.97
C ASP A 90 6.38 5.32 -8.71
N SER A 91 7.67 5.60 -8.74
CA SER A 91 8.23 6.92 -8.47
C SER A 91 7.79 7.99 -9.49
N ASP A 92 7.48 7.60 -10.71
CA ASP A 92 7.04 8.47 -11.81
C ASP A 92 5.51 8.50 -12.01
N TYR A 93 4.73 7.76 -11.22
CA TYR A 93 3.27 7.85 -11.23
C TYR A 93 2.81 9.19 -10.65
N ARG A 94 2.00 9.93 -11.42
CA ARG A 94 1.46 11.25 -11.04
C ARG A 94 -0.06 11.25 -10.88
N GLY A 95 -0.70 10.12 -11.18
CA GLY A 95 -2.14 9.98 -10.98
C GLY A 95 -2.53 9.96 -9.49
N GLU A 96 -3.81 10.06 -9.24
CA GLU A 96 -4.37 9.89 -7.90
C GLU A 96 -4.13 8.47 -7.39
N ILE A 97 -3.68 8.35 -6.16
CA ILE A 97 -3.61 7.05 -5.48
C ILE A 97 -5.02 6.61 -5.11
N VAL A 98 -5.42 5.42 -5.59
CA VAL A 98 -6.76 4.86 -5.38
C VAL A 98 -6.66 3.60 -4.52
N CYS A 99 -7.53 3.49 -3.52
CA CYS A 99 -7.75 2.25 -2.77
C CYS A 99 -8.89 1.44 -3.41
N ALA A 100 -8.58 0.35 -4.09
CA ALA A 100 -9.59 -0.61 -4.56
C ALA A 100 -9.86 -1.62 -3.44
N LEU A 101 -10.92 -1.41 -2.66
CA LEU A 101 -11.29 -2.29 -1.57
C LEU A 101 -12.18 -3.43 -2.07
N VAL A 102 -11.87 -4.65 -1.65
CA VAL A 102 -12.73 -5.82 -1.78
C VAL A 102 -13.20 -6.27 -0.40
N ASN A 103 -14.48 -6.58 -0.27
CA ASN A 103 -15.03 -7.13 0.96
C ASN A 103 -15.00 -8.67 0.89
N MET A 104 -14.09 -9.28 1.64
CA MET A 104 -13.95 -10.73 1.79
C MET A 104 -14.74 -11.27 2.98
N GLY A 105 -15.42 -10.39 3.73
CA GLY A 105 -16.31 -10.75 4.84
C GLY A 105 -17.71 -11.14 4.36
N THR A 106 -18.61 -11.38 5.33
CA THR A 106 -20.01 -11.77 5.09
C THR A 106 -21.00 -10.62 5.23
N GLU A 107 -20.57 -9.52 5.88
CA GLU A 107 -21.41 -8.36 6.14
C GLU A 107 -20.98 -7.16 5.28
N PRO A 108 -21.92 -6.32 4.81
CA PRO A 108 -21.59 -5.06 4.16
C PRO A 108 -20.79 -4.13 5.07
N TYR A 109 -19.84 -3.39 4.49
CA TYR A 109 -19.09 -2.36 5.20
C TYR A 109 -19.29 -1.00 4.54
N THR A 110 -19.67 0.00 5.32
CA THR A 110 -19.86 1.36 4.83
C THR A 110 -18.64 2.21 5.19
N VAL A 111 -17.96 2.70 4.18
CA VAL A 111 -16.83 3.65 4.30
C VAL A 111 -17.39 5.06 4.41
N GLU A 112 -17.01 5.77 5.47
CA GLU A 112 -17.41 7.15 5.73
C GLU A 112 -16.45 8.16 5.08
N PRO A 113 -16.90 9.40 4.78
CA PRO A 113 -16.03 10.46 4.30
C PRO A 113 -14.81 10.69 5.22
N PHE A 114 -13.63 10.77 4.62
CA PHE A 114 -12.34 10.92 5.33
C PHE A 114 -11.97 9.77 6.27
N GLU A 115 -12.65 8.65 6.21
CA GLU A 115 -12.24 7.45 6.94
C GLU A 115 -10.87 6.96 6.46
N ARG A 116 -10.03 6.46 7.40
CA ARG A 116 -8.73 5.89 7.09
C ARG A 116 -8.89 4.48 6.52
N ILE A 117 -8.68 4.32 5.22
CA ILE A 117 -8.99 3.10 4.47
C ILE A 117 -7.77 2.28 4.03
N GLY A 118 -6.58 2.84 4.15
CA GLY A 118 -5.33 2.19 3.76
C GLY A 118 -4.15 2.92 4.36
N GLN A 119 -2.95 2.46 4.01
CA GLN A 119 -1.69 3.08 4.42
C GLN A 119 -0.65 2.97 3.32
N LEU A 120 0.27 3.94 3.26
CA LEU A 120 1.45 3.94 2.40
C LEU A 120 2.70 3.66 3.22
N ILE A 121 3.56 2.81 2.68
CA ILE A 121 4.88 2.50 3.20
C ILE A 121 5.88 2.83 2.11
N PHE A 122 6.86 3.70 2.40
CA PHE A 122 7.87 4.11 1.41
C PHE A 122 9.09 3.23 1.52
N LEU A 123 9.53 2.65 0.40
CA LEU A 123 10.59 1.66 0.33
C LEU A 123 11.56 2.00 -0.81
N ALA A 124 12.83 1.62 -0.60
CA ALA A 124 13.81 1.62 -1.69
C ALA A 124 13.68 0.34 -2.52
N HIS A 125 14.01 0.42 -3.82
CA HIS A 125 14.05 -0.73 -4.70
C HIS A 125 15.30 -0.73 -5.57
N TYR A 126 15.66 -1.90 -6.09
CA TYR A 126 16.68 -2.05 -7.11
C TYR A 126 16.01 -2.15 -8.48
N SER A 127 16.55 -1.44 -9.47
CA SER A 127 16.28 -1.72 -10.88
C SER A 127 17.28 -2.77 -11.35
N VAL A 128 16.80 -3.82 -12.00
CA VAL A 128 17.63 -4.93 -12.46
C VAL A 128 17.63 -5.00 -13.99
N ALA A 129 18.77 -5.34 -14.57
CA ALA A 129 18.87 -5.80 -15.94
C ALA A 129 18.98 -7.33 -15.92
N PHE A 130 18.24 -7.99 -16.82
CA PHE A 130 18.31 -9.45 -16.96
C PHE A 130 19.36 -9.80 -18.01
N GLU A 131 20.31 -10.67 -17.61
CA GLU A 131 21.22 -11.33 -18.51
C GLU A 131 20.73 -12.78 -18.71
N GLU A 132 20.36 -13.11 -19.94
CA GLU A 132 19.95 -14.45 -20.28
C GLU A 132 21.15 -15.40 -20.30
N VAL A 133 21.05 -16.50 -19.57
CA VAL A 133 22.09 -17.53 -19.49
C VAL A 133 21.48 -18.91 -19.72
N ASP A 134 22.23 -19.82 -20.34
CA ASP A 134 21.73 -21.19 -20.57
C ASP A 134 21.49 -21.95 -19.27
N LYS A 135 22.25 -21.63 -18.21
CA LYS A 135 22.17 -22.34 -16.94
C LYS A 135 22.59 -21.46 -15.77
N LEU A 136 21.74 -21.46 -14.73
CA LEU A 136 22.04 -20.77 -13.47
C LEU A 136 23.09 -21.51 -12.64
N PRO A 137 23.89 -20.80 -11.82
CA PRO A 137 24.81 -21.41 -10.87
C PRO A 137 24.07 -22.37 -9.91
N LYS A 138 24.69 -23.50 -9.60
CA LYS A 138 24.15 -24.46 -8.63
C LYS A 138 24.22 -23.90 -7.22
N THR A 139 23.18 -24.19 -6.42
CA THR A 139 23.15 -23.90 -4.99
C THR A 139 22.81 -25.16 -4.19
N SER A 140 23.07 -25.16 -2.88
CA SER A 140 22.70 -26.28 -2.00
C SER A 140 21.18 -26.49 -1.93
N ARG A 141 20.38 -25.43 -2.12
CA ARG A 141 18.93 -25.50 -2.15
C ARG A 141 18.40 -26.06 -3.48
N GLY A 142 19.08 -25.78 -4.60
CA GLY A 142 18.62 -26.14 -5.95
C GLY A 142 17.21 -25.62 -6.22
N ASP A 143 16.34 -26.49 -6.72
CA ASP A 143 14.94 -26.20 -7.06
C ASP A 143 13.99 -26.40 -5.86
N GLY A 144 14.49 -26.64 -4.66
CA GLY A 144 13.70 -26.86 -3.46
C GLY A 144 12.80 -25.68 -3.11
N GLY A 145 11.47 -25.91 -3.09
CA GLY A 145 10.44 -24.96 -2.74
C GLY A 145 9.20 -25.66 -2.19
N PHE A 146 8.12 -24.91 -1.94
CA PHE A 146 6.79 -25.43 -1.57
C PHE A 146 6.78 -26.50 -0.45
N GLY A 147 7.58 -26.27 0.60
CA GLY A 147 7.66 -27.18 1.77
C GLY A 147 8.81 -28.18 1.70
N SER A 148 9.78 -28.03 0.78
CA SER A 148 10.97 -28.90 0.69
C SER A 148 11.82 -28.91 1.96
N SER A 149 11.68 -27.94 2.87
CA SER A 149 12.33 -27.88 4.19
C SER A 149 11.62 -28.70 5.28
N GLY A 150 10.51 -29.37 4.94
CA GLY A 150 9.70 -30.10 5.92
C GLY A 150 8.76 -29.21 6.72
N ARG A 151 7.97 -29.81 7.59
CA ARG A 151 6.99 -29.12 8.43
C ARG A 151 7.53 -28.79 9.84
N PHE A 152 8.61 -29.46 10.25
CA PHE A 152 9.26 -29.29 11.55
C PHE A 152 10.77 -29.34 11.38
#